data_b3370dd5a4cd05b62608e9baf4aa0065
#
_entry.id   b3370dd5a4cd05b62608e9baf4aa0065
#
_cell.length_a   1.000
_cell.length_b   1.000
_cell.length_c   1.000
_cell.angle_alpha   90.00
_cell.angle_beta   90.00
_cell.angle_gamma   90.00
#
_symmetry.space_group_name_H-M   'P 1'
#
loop_
_entity.id
_entity.type
_entity.pdbx_description
1 polymer ?
#
loop_
_entity_poly.entity_id
_entity_poly.type
_entity_poly.pdbx_seq_one_letter_code
_entity_poly.pdbx_strand_id
1 'polypeptide(L)'
;GKMKHFSFGKFLAHFFLLIIVFIWVIPTFGLLISSLRDKDQVALTGWWTALKHNEFNEIVRTEKSGVQFEENGVFIITGNLLKNAPSKSVINFGITSKNPKAFEAPAEVTMKNGSTFYLRKDGTYRWTSDKEFKHKKGKRIFLTVSTPPSLTLENYKEVLVFRGLGQSFINSLTVAVPSTIIPLIIGAFAAYALSWMNFYGRDLIFATIVCLLVVPLQMSLIPILTVYNQIGNFFGVSA
;
A
#
# COMPACT_ATOMS: atom_id res chain seq x y z
N GLY A 1 -2.42 8.39 54.70
CA GLY A 1 -2.21 8.01 53.29
C GLY A 1 -1.95 6.53 53.15
N LYS A 2 -2.89 5.78 52.55
CA LYS A 2 -2.66 4.34 52.24
C LYS A 2 -1.59 4.27 51.19
N MET A 3 -0.38 3.82 51.53
CA MET A 3 0.63 3.43 50.57
C MET A 3 0.08 2.26 49.76
N LYS A 4 -0.16 2.49 48.44
CA LYS A 4 -0.50 1.42 47.53
C LYS A 4 0.69 0.47 47.46
N HIS A 5 0.58 -0.70 48.10
CA HIS A 5 1.57 -1.74 47.94
C HIS A 5 1.68 -2.11 46.44
N PHE A 6 2.86 -1.85 45.91
CA PHE A 6 3.21 -2.27 44.55
C PHE A 6 3.21 -3.80 44.53
N SER A 7 2.18 -4.40 43.97
CA SER A 7 2.09 -5.86 43.83
C SER A 7 2.89 -6.29 42.60
N PHE A 8 4.04 -6.91 42.83
CA PHE A 8 4.92 -7.46 41.81
C PHE A 8 4.18 -8.39 40.83
N GLY A 9 3.21 -9.17 41.31
CA GLY A 9 2.36 -10.01 40.45
C GLY A 9 1.51 -9.21 39.49
N LYS A 10 0.94 -8.06 39.91
CA LYS A 10 0.19 -7.18 39.03
C LYS A 10 1.09 -6.53 37.97
N PHE A 11 2.29 -6.11 38.37
CA PHE A 11 3.26 -5.57 37.41
C PHE A 11 3.64 -6.62 36.36
N LEU A 12 3.94 -7.84 36.75
CA LEU A 12 4.29 -8.91 35.83
C LEU A 12 3.13 -9.25 34.87
N ALA A 13 1.89 -9.30 35.38
CA ALA A 13 0.71 -9.52 34.56
C ALA A 13 0.53 -8.41 33.51
N HIS A 14 0.68 -7.14 33.88
CA HIS A 14 0.58 -6.04 32.93
C HIS A 14 1.73 -6.03 31.93
N PHE A 15 2.93 -6.42 32.33
CA PHE A 15 4.09 -6.52 31.45
C PHE A 15 3.88 -7.60 30.37
N PHE A 16 3.43 -8.79 30.75
CA PHE A 16 3.10 -9.84 29.78
C PHE A 16 1.92 -9.47 28.88
N LEU A 17 0.89 -8.85 29.44
CA LEU A 17 -0.23 -8.35 28.65
C LEU A 17 0.26 -7.36 27.59
N LEU A 18 1.13 -6.43 27.97
CA LEU A 18 1.68 -5.43 27.07
C LEU A 18 2.53 -6.06 25.97
N ILE A 19 3.33 -7.08 26.27
CA ILE A 19 4.09 -7.84 25.26
C ILE A 19 3.13 -8.50 24.25
N ILE A 20 2.07 -9.16 24.73
CA ILE A 20 1.09 -9.82 23.87
C ILE A 20 0.41 -8.77 22.96
N VAL A 21 0.01 -7.64 23.51
CA VAL A 21 -0.60 -6.54 22.72
C VAL A 21 0.38 -6.03 21.67
N PHE A 22 1.65 -5.82 22.01
CA PHE A 22 2.66 -5.42 21.03
C PHE A 22 2.79 -6.42 19.89
N ILE A 23 2.89 -7.73 20.21
CA ILE A 23 3.01 -8.79 19.20
C ILE A 23 1.81 -8.76 18.25
N TRP A 24 0.60 -8.54 18.76
CA TRP A 24 -0.62 -8.47 17.95
C TRP A 24 -0.72 -7.18 17.11
N VAL A 25 -0.20 -6.07 17.60
CA VAL A 25 -0.23 -4.78 16.91
C VAL A 25 0.81 -4.69 15.79
N ILE A 26 1.96 -5.35 15.92
CA ILE A 26 3.06 -5.28 14.94
C ILE A 26 2.60 -5.57 13.49
N PRO A 27 1.87 -6.65 13.18
CA PRO A 27 1.43 -6.92 11.81
C PRO A 27 0.52 -5.82 11.25
N THR A 28 -0.43 -5.35 12.05
CA THR A 28 -1.37 -4.29 11.65
C THR A 28 -0.65 -2.97 11.43
N PHE A 29 0.28 -2.62 12.32
CA PHE A 29 1.11 -1.42 12.18
C PHE A 29 2.03 -1.52 10.96
N GLY A 30 2.61 -2.70 10.72
CA GLY A 30 3.41 -2.95 9.53
C GLY A 30 2.63 -2.77 8.23
N LEU A 31 1.38 -3.26 8.18
CA LEU A 31 0.47 -3.04 7.04
C LEU A 31 0.15 -1.55 6.86
N LEU A 32 -0.14 -0.83 7.94
CA LEU A 32 -0.42 0.61 7.90
C LEU A 32 0.77 1.39 7.33
N ILE A 33 1.98 1.14 7.83
CA ILE A 33 3.19 1.79 7.30
C ILE A 33 3.42 1.41 5.83
N SER A 34 3.26 0.13 5.48
CA SER A 34 3.43 -0.33 4.10
C SER A 34 2.43 0.32 3.14
N SER A 35 1.19 0.53 3.56
CA SER A 35 0.15 1.16 2.73
C SER A 35 0.45 2.61 2.37
N LEU A 36 1.26 3.29 3.16
CA LEU A 36 1.70 4.68 2.94
C LEU A 36 3.00 4.78 2.12
N ARG A 37 3.64 3.66 1.80
CA ARG A 37 4.91 3.65 1.07
C ARG A 37 4.68 3.55 -0.44
N ASP A 38 5.67 4.04 -1.19
CA ASP A 38 5.71 3.84 -2.63
C ASP A 38 5.74 2.34 -2.98
N LYS A 39 5.06 1.95 -4.08
CA LYS A 39 4.92 0.56 -4.53
C LYS A 39 6.25 -0.14 -4.75
N ASP A 40 7.20 0.56 -5.38
CA ASP A 40 8.51 0.00 -5.70
C ASP A 40 9.29 -0.29 -4.41
N GLN A 41 9.19 0.57 -3.41
CA GLN A 41 9.83 0.37 -2.11
C GLN A 41 9.20 -0.76 -1.30
N VAL A 42 7.87 -0.90 -1.33
CA VAL A 42 7.16 -1.99 -0.64
C VAL A 42 7.54 -3.35 -1.21
N ALA A 43 7.71 -3.45 -2.53
CA ALA A 43 8.07 -4.70 -3.19
C ALA A 43 9.48 -5.20 -2.86
N LEU A 44 10.40 -4.30 -2.50
CA LEU A 44 11.83 -4.60 -2.37
C LEU A 44 12.33 -4.59 -0.92
N THR A 45 11.62 -3.93 -0.01
CA THR A 45 12.09 -3.75 1.38
C THR A 45 10.95 -3.88 2.40
N GLY A 46 11.30 -4.31 3.63
CA GLY A 46 10.33 -4.43 4.72
C GLY A 46 9.88 -3.06 5.27
N TRP A 47 8.73 -3.03 5.94
CA TRP A 47 8.14 -1.82 6.52
C TRP A 47 9.04 -1.13 7.57
N TRP A 48 9.92 -1.89 8.23
CA TRP A 48 10.89 -1.36 9.23
C TRP A 48 11.97 -0.47 8.61
N THR A 49 12.10 -0.45 7.28
CA THR A 49 13.01 0.45 6.55
C THR A 49 12.30 1.68 5.99
N ALA A 50 11.02 1.89 6.33
CA ALA A 50 10.18 2.94 5.77
C ALA A 50 10.75 4.37 5.92
N LEU A 51 11.49 4.62 7.01
CA LEU A 51 12.10 5.92 7.31
C LEU A 51 13.61 5.97 7.02
N LYS A 52 14.16 4.93 6.38
CA LYS A 52 15.57 4.87 6.01
C LYS A 52 15.75 5.09 4.52
N HIS A 53 16.94 5.58 4.14
CA HIS A 53 17.38 5.53 2.75
C HIS A 53 17.64 4.08 2.38
N ASN A 54 17.02 3.64 1.29
CA ASN A 54 17.17 2.28 0.80
C ASN A 54 18.05 2.29 -0.45
N GLU A 55 18.95 1.33 -0.55
CA GLU A 55 19.83 1.17 -1.71
C GLU A 55 19.26 0.11 -2.65
N PHE A 56 19.17 0.45 -3.92
CA PHE A 56 18.72 -0.48 -4.96
C PHE A 56 19.72 -0.53 -6.09
N ASN A 57 19.84 -1.73 -6.69
CA ASN A 57 20.61 -1.89 -7.91
C ASN A 57 19.68 -1.80 -9.11
N GLU A 58 19.97 -0.88 -10.01
CA GLU A 58 19.21 -0.64 -11.24
C GLU A 58 20.11 -0.78 -12.45
N ILE A 59 19.55 -1.26 -13.57
CA ILE A 59 20.25 -1.30 -14.86
C ILE A 59 19.56 -0.29 -15.76
N VAL A 60 20.30 0.76 -16.12
CA VAL A 60 19.81 1.82 -17.00
C VAL A 60 20.62 1.88 -18.28
N ARG A 61 20.11 2.57 -19.28
CA ARG A 61 20.83 2.79 -20.55
C ARG A 61 21.09 4.28 -20.76
N THR A 62 22.26 4.55 -21.31
CA THR A 62 22.58 5.89 -21.82
C THR A 62 21.71 6.22 -23.02
N GLU A 63 21.70 7.47 -23.44
CA GLU A 63 21.09 7.87 -24.70
C GLU A 63 21.75 7.15 -25.89
N LYS A 64 21.02 7.11 -27.01
CA LYS A 64 21.48 6.54 -28.27
C LYS A 64 22.51 7.47 -28.93
N SER A 65 23.30 6.92 -29.88
CA SER A 65 24.26 7.71 -30.65
C SER A 65 23.65 8.85 -31.47
N GLY A 66 22.35 8.77 -31.80
CA GLY A 66 21.67 9.82 -32.57
C GLY A 66 21.53 11.18 -31.87
N VAL A 67 21.80 11.26 -30.57
CA VAL A 67 21.80 12.54 -29.81
C VAL A 67 23.20 13.08 -29.55
N GLN A 68 24.24 12.48 -30.14
CA GLN A 68 25.60 12.96 -30.02
C GLN A 68 25.76 14.32 -30.73
N PHE A 69 26.61 15.16 -30.19
CA PHE A 69 27.07 16.40 -30.82
C PHE A 69 28.59 16.47 -30.78
N GLU A 70 29.16 17.20 -31.72
CA GLU A 70 30.60 17.36 -31.81
C GLU A 70 30.99 18.74 -31.29
N GLU A 71 32.00 18.76 -30.42
CA GLU A 71 32.59 20.00 -29.87
C GLU A 71 34.11 19.85 -29.90
N ASN A 72 34.80 20.71 -30.62
CA ASN A 72 36.27 20.72 -30.76
C ASN A 72 36.89 19.39 -31.21
N GLY A 73 36.21 18.65 -32.11
CA GLY A 73 36.70 17.36 -32.60
C GLY A 73 36.44 16.18 -31.66
N VAL A 74 35.66 16.39 -30.60
CA VAL A 74 35.24 15.35 -29.63
C VAL A 74 33.75 15.14 -29.75
N PHE A 75 33.31 13.88 -29.87
CA PHE A 75 31.92 13.51 -29.86
C PHE A 75 31.44 13.35 -28.43
N ILE A 76 30.30 13.97 -28.12
CA ILE A 76 29.75 14.05 -26.76
C ILE A 76 28.30 13.56 -26.74
N ILE A 77 27.98 12.70 -25.76
CA ILE A 77 26.63 12.35 -25.40
C ILE A 77 26.37 12.76 -23.95
N THR A 78 25.34 13.54 -23.73
CA THR A 78 24.90 13.93 -22.38
C THR A 78 23.49 13.40 -22.12
N GLY A 79 23.17 13.22 -20.85
CA GLY A 79 21.82 12.81 -20.45
C GLY A 79 21.72 12.65 -18.94
N ASN A 80 20.59 12.19 -18.50
CA ASN A 80 20.36 11.84 -17.10
C ASN A 80 19.82 10.42 -16.99
N LEU A 81 20.50 9.57 -16.24
CA LEU A 81 20.12 8.16 -16.02
C LEU A 81 18.95 8.02 -15.03
N LEU A 82 18.67 9.07 -14.24
CA LEU A 82 17.60 9.12 -13.24
C LEU A 82 16.45 10.06 -13.67
N LYS A 83 16.20 10.23 -14.97
CA LYS A 83 15.14 11.13 -15.51
C LYS A 83 13.79 10.98 -14.83
N ASN A 84 13.38 9.74 -14.55
CA ASN A 84 12.06 9.42 -14.00
C ASN A 84 12.03 9.35 -12.46
N ALA A 85 13.16 9.63 -11.81
CA ALA A 85 13.29 9.52 -10.36
C ALA A 85 14.26 10.57 -9.79
N PRO A 86 13.92 11.86 -9.84
CA PRO A 86 14.80 12.95 -9.46
C PRO A 86 15.18 12.96 -7.97
N SER A 87 14.43 12.26 -7.15
CA SER A 87 14.71 12.12 -5.71
C SER A 87 15.80 11.10 -5.39
N LYS A 88 16.13 10.21 -6.36
CA LYS A 88 17.20 9.22 -6.19
C LYS A 88 18.58 9.86 -6.38
N SER A 89 19.58 9.29 -5.72
CA SER A 89 20.99 9.66 -5.94
C SER A 89 21.84 8.43 -6.23
N VAL A 90 22.78 8.56 -7.14
CA VAL A 90 23.73 7.50 -7.46
C VAL A 90 24.80 7.43 -6.37
N ILE A 91 24.97 6.25 -5.79
CA ILE A 91 26.07 5.97 -4.83
C ILE A 91 27.25 5.38 -5.62
N ASN A 92 27.03 4.25 -6.29
CA ASN A 92 28.03 3.54 -7.05
C ASN A 92 27.50 3.22 -8.45
N PHE A 93 28.42 3.04 -9.39
CA PHE A 93 28.09 2.58 -10.72
C PHE A 93 29.15 1.66 -11.33
N GLY A 94 28.75 0.90 -12.30
CA GLY A 94 29.62 0.04 -13.07
C GLY A 94 29.25 0.03 -14.54
N ILE A 95 30.27 -0.16 -15.39
CA ILE A 95 30.12 -0.20 -16.86
C ILE A 95 29.94 -1.64 -17.35
N THR A 96 30.26 -2.62 -16.49
CA THR A 96 30.23 -4.05 -16.82
C THR A 96 29.44 -4.83 -15.76
N SER A 97 28.77 -5.90 -16.17
CA SER A 97 28.05 -6.79 -15.26
C SER A 97 28.96 -7.55 -14.27
N LYS A 98 30.26 -7.68 -14.58
CA LYS A 98 31.22 -8.34 -13.68
C LYS A 98 31.53 -7.50 -12.44
N ASN A 99 31.54 -6.14 -12.58
CA ASN A 99 31.78 -5.20 -11.49
C ASN A 99 30.73 -4.08 -11.55
N PRO A 100 29.51 -4.32 -11.04
CA PRO A 100 28.42 -3.36 -11.10
C PRO A 100 28.59 -2.19 -10.14
N LYS A 101 29.48 -2.27 -9.16
CA LYS A 101 29.79 -1.23 -8.14
C LYS A 101 31.23 -0.77 -8.20
N ALA A 102 31.82 -0.75 -9.41
CA ALA A 102 33.25 -0.50 -9.57
C ALA A 102 33.69 0.91 -9.18
N PHE A 103 32.80 1.90 -9.28
CA PHE A 103 33.12 3.32 -9.11
C PHE A 103 32.09 4.00 -8.22
N GLU A 104 32.57 4.86 -7.32
CA GLU A 104 31.73 5.72 -6.48
C GLU A 104 31.43 7.04 -7.20
N ALA A 105 30.15 7.45 -7.23
CA ALA A 105 29.77 8.72 -7.86
C ALA A 105 30.04 9.91 -6.92
N PRO A 106 30.52 11.06 -7.44
CA PRO A 106 30.83 11.34 -8.85
C PRO A 106 32.20 10.80 -9.27
N ALA A 107 32.28 10.18 -10.44
CA ALA A 107 33.54 9.69 -10.97
C ALA A 107 33.59 9.75 -12.51
N GLU A 108 34.83 9.85 -13.00
CA GLU A 108 35.18 9.78 -14.41
C GLU A 108 35.89 8.46 -14.69
N VAL A 109 35.48 7.78 -15.73
CA VAL A 109 35.97 6.43 -16.06
C VAL A 109 36.32 6.35 -17.53
N THR A 110 37.53 5.93 -17.84
CA THR A 110 37.95 5.64 -19.22
C THR A 110 37.53 4.20 -19.57
N MET A 111 36.80 4.09 -20.65
CA MET A 111 36.35 2.78 -21.18
C MET A 111 37.44 2.11 -22.03
N LYS A 112 37.33 0.82 -22.27
CA LYS A 112 38.28 0.04 -23.09
C LYS A 112 38.48 0.59 -24.51
N ASN A 113 37.48 1.31 -25.03
CA ASN A 113 37.53 1.93 -26.36
C ASN A 113 38.15 3.34 -26.37
N GLY A 114 38.74 3.80 -25.25
CA GLY A 114 39.32 5.11 -25.08
C GLY A 114 38.33 6.24 -24.78
N SER A 115 37.03 5.98 -24.81
CA SER A 115 36.03 7.00 -24.45
C SER A 115 35.96 7.22 -22.95
N THR A 116 35.64 8.44 -22.54
CA THR A 116 35.56 8.83 -21.14
C THR A 116 34.12 9.07 -20.71
N PHE A 117 33.72 8.43 -19.63
CA PHE A 117 32.36 8.52 -19.06
C PHE A 117 32.40 9.14 -17.68
N TYR A 118 31.78 10.30 -17.52
CA TYR A 118 31.63 11.00 -16.24
C TYR A 118 30.20 10.91 -15.76
N LEU A 119 29.98 10.48 -14.53
CA LEU A 119 28.66 10.36 -13.91
C LEU A 119 28.61 11.13 -12.59
N ARG A 120 27.59 11.97 -12.42
CA ARG A 120 27.29 12.70 -11.19
C ARG A 120 26.33 11.93 -10.29
N LYS A 121 26.23 12.34 -9.01
CA LYS A 121 25.30 11.77 -8.03
C LYS A 121 23.83 11.99 -8.41
N ASP A 122 23.49 13.03 -9.14
CA ASP A 122 22.15 13.35 -9.63
C ASP A 122 21.73 12.53 -10.85
N GLY A 123 22.59 11.61 -11.31
CA GLY A 123 22.37 10.78 -12.49
C GLY A 123 22.71 11.45 -13.82
N THR A 124 23.13 12.72 -13.82
CA THR A 124 23.61 13.39 -15.03
C THR A 124 24.96 12.82 -15.44
N TYR A 125 25.10 12.55 -16.73
CA TYR A 125 26.36 12.02 -17.28
C TYR A 125 26.81 12.78 -18.51
N ARG A 126 28.11 12.72 -18.75
CA ARG A 126 28.77 13.17 -19.97
C ARG A 126 29.67 12.04 -20.47
N TRP A 127 29.45 11.62 -21.70
CA TRP A 127 30.23 10.57 -22.35
C TRP A 127 30.91 11.14 -23.56
N THR A 128 32.25 11.15 -23.56
CA THR A 128 33.08 11.78 -24.58
C THR A 128 33.94 10.75 -25.31
N SER A 129 34.17 10.95 -26.60
CA SER A 129 34.97 10.09 -27.43
C SER A 129 35.60 10.88 -28.59
N ASP A 130 36.83 10.52 -28.95
CA ASP A 130 37.51 11.05 -30.16
C ASP A 130 36.92 10.44 -31.45
N LYS A 131 36.11 9.39 -31.33
CA LYS A 131 35.46 8.70 -32.45
C LYS A 131 33.98 8.80 -32.33
N GLU A 132 33.28 8.92 -33.46
CA GLU A 132 31.84 8.91 -33.53
C GLU A 132 31.23 7.66 -32.87
N PHE A 133 30.18 7.86 -32.05
CA PHE A 133 29.43 6.76 -31.46
C PHE A 133 28.51 6.14 -32.53
N LYS A 134 28.60 4.82 -32.74
CA LYS A 134 27.82 4.08 -33.75
C LYS A 134 26.83 3.09 -33.15
N HIS A 135 26.51 3.18 -31.85
CA HIS A 135 25.64 2.22 -31.19
C HIS A 135 24.15 2.59 -31.36
N LYS A 136 23.36 1.65 -31.90
CA LYS A 136 21.90 1.82 -32.08
C LYS A 136 21.11 1.84 -30.76
N LYS A 137 21.64 1.21 -29.72
CA LYS A 137 21.04 1.15 -28.38
C LYS A 137 22.01 1.74 -27.39
N GLY A 138 21.52 2.59 -26.44
CA GLY A 138 22.34 3.12 -25.36
C GLY A 138 23.09 2.04 -24.59
N LYS A 139 24.27 2.39 -24.06
CA LYS A 139 25.10 1.48 -23.25
C LYS A 139 24.41 1.17 -21.93
N ARG A 140 24.47 -0.08 -21.47
CA ARG A 140 24.01 -0.47 -20.13
C ARG A 140 24.98 0.03 -19.08
N ILE A 141 24.45 0.73 -18.09
CA ILE A 141 25.16 1.15 -16.89
C ILE A 141 24.45 0.52 -15.70
N PHE A 142 25.22 -0.06 -14.81
CA PHE A 142 24.76 -0.65 -13.56
C PHE A 142 24.89 0.42 -12.48
N LEU A 143 23.77 0.76 -11.84
CA LEU A 143 23.73 1.79 -10.80
C LEU A 143 23.38 1.17 -9.46
N THR A 144 24.02 1.64 -8.39
CA THR A 144 23.49 1.51 -7.04
C THR A 144 22.96 2.88 -6.65
N VAL A 145 21.66 2.98 -6.47
CA VAL A 145 20.97 4.24 -6.16
C VAL A 145 20.47 4.25 -4.74
N SER A 146 20.62 5.39 -4.07
CA SER A 146 19.96 5.67 -2.79
C SER A 146 18.61 6.31 -3.06
N THR A 147 17.58 5.71 -2.50
CA THR A 147 16.21 6.22 -2.57
C THR A 147 15.81 6.72 -1.19
N PRO A 148 15.44 8.00 -1.03
CA PRO A 148 14.98 8.54 0.23
C PRO A 148 13.65 7.92 0.65
N PRO A 149 13.29 7.96 1.94
CA PRO A 149 11.98 7.54 2.41
C PRO A 149 10.90 8.39 1.73
N SER A 150 9.89 7.74 1.18
CA SER A 150 8.73 8.40 0.59
C SER A 150 7.44 7.83 1.18
N LEU A 151 6.64 8.70 1.79
CA LEU A 151 5.30 8.38 2.23
C LEU A 151 4.30 9.01 1.27
N THR A 152 3.35 8.22 0.79
CA THR A 152 2.36 8.65 -0.21
C THR A 152 0.99 8.08 0.09
N LEU A 153 -0.05 8.81 -0.28
CA LEU A 153 -1.43 8.35 -0.25
C LEU A 153 -1.90 7.83 -1.63
N GLU A 154 -0.99 7.72 -2.59
CA GLU A 154 -1.34 7.35 -3.96
C GLU A 154 -1.92 5.94 -4.07
N ASN A 155 -1.44 5.00 -3.23
CA ASN A 155 -2.02 3.66 -3.12
C ASN A 155 -3.51 3.70 -2.76
N TYR A 156 -3.88 4.55 -1.82
CA TYR A 156 -5.29 4.74 -1.42
C TYR A 156 -6.11 5.37 -2.55
N LYS A 157 -5.57 6.39 -3.21
CA LYS A 157 -6.22 7.03 -4.33
C LYS A 157 -6.45 6.05 -5.48
N GLU A 158 -5.46 5.23 -5.80
CA GLU A 158 -5.58 4.21 -6.84
C GLU A 158 -6.68 3.19 -6.50
N VAL A 159 -6.69 2.67 -5.28
CA VAL A 159 -7.66 1.65 -4.86
C VAL A 159 -9.07 2.24 -4.79
N LEU A 160 -9.23 3.42 -4.19
CA LEU A 160 -10.55 4.02 -3.97
C LEU A 160 -11.17 4.57 -5.27
N VAL A 161 -10.36 5.19 -6.11
CA VAL A 161 -10.85 5.88 -7.31
C VAL A 161 -10.76 4.97 -8.55
N PHE A 162 -9.57 4.49 -8.88
CA PHE A 162 -9.35 3.78 -10.15
C PHE A 162 -9.88 2.34 -10.15
N ARG A 163 -9.91 1.67 -9.00
CA ARG A 163 -10.45 0.30 -8.89
C ARG A 163 -11.91 0.24 -8.47
N GLY A 164 -12.57 1.38 -8.30
CA GLY A 164 -13.99 1.45 -7.96
C GLY A 164 -14.35 0.95 -6.55
N LEU A 165 -13.34 0.68 -5.69
CA LEU A 165 -13.58 0.20 -4.33
C LEU A 165 -14.33 1.25 -3.49
N GLY A 166 -14.10 2.54 -3.75
CA GLY A 166 -14.81 3.62 -3.07
C GLY A 166 -16.32 3.51 -3.29
N GLN A 167 -16.76 3.26 -4.52
CA GLN A 167 -18.18 3.08 -4.82
C GLN A 167 -18.75 1.82 -4.15
N SER A 168 -18.01 0.72 -4.18
CA SER A 168 -18.41 -0.52 -3.52
C SER A 168 -18.54 -0.35 -2.00
N PHE A 169 -17.63 0.42 -1.39
CA PHE A 169 -17.69 0.77 0.03
C PHE A 169 -18.95 1.58 0.37
N ILE A 170 -19.26 2.61 -0.41
CA ILE A 170 -20.47 3.43 -0.22
C ILE A 170 -21.73 2.57 -0.39
N ASN A 171 -21.77 1.70 -1.41
CA ASN A 171 -22.89 0.79 -1.60
C ASN A 171 -23.09 -0.15 -0.39
N SER A 172 -22.00 -0.72 0.12
CA SER A 172 -22.05 -1.58 1.32
C SER A 172 -22.54 -0.79 2.56
N LEU A 173 -22.06 0.45 2.72
CA LEU A 173 -22.48 1.31 3.83
C LEU A 173 -23.97 1.67 3.73
N THR A 174 -24.44 1.98 2.52
CA THR A 174 -25.86 2.30 2.25
C THR A 174 -26.81 1.15 2.61
N VAL A 175 -26.35 -0.09 2.51
CA VAL A 175 -27.10 -1.25 2.94
C VAL A 175 -26.91 -1.54 4.43
N ALA A 176 -25.66 -1.54 4.91
CA ALA A 176 -25.34 -1.95 6.27
C ALA A 176 -25.90 -1.01 7.35
N VAL A 177 -25.86 0.30 7.12
CA VAL A 177 -26.34 1.27 8.11
C VAL A 177 -27.84 1.17 8.34
N PRO A 178 -28.71 1.23 7.32
CA PRO A 178 -30.15 1.07 7.53
C PRO A 178 -30.53 -0.31 8.08
N SER A 179 -29.91 -1.37 7.57
CA SER A 179 -30.21 -2.75 8.01
C SER A 179 -29.81 -3.02 9.48
N THR A 180 -28.93 -2.19 10.04
CA THR A 180 -28.58 -2.25 11.45
C THR A 180 -29.45 -1.34 12.29
N ILE A 181 -29.62 -0.08 11.88
CA ILE A 181 -30.31 0.94 12.69
C ILE A 181 -31.82 0.67 12.75
N ILE A 182 -32.45 0.32 11.63
CA ILE A 182 -33.91 0.12 11.58
C ILE A 182 -34.36 -1.01 12.52
N PRO A 183 -33.79 -2.24 12.47
CA PRO A 183 -34.15 -3.30 13.42
C PRO A 183 -33.84 -2.93 14.87
N LEU A 184 -32.75 -2.20 15.13
CA LEU A 184 -32.40 -1.78 16.48
C LEU A 184 -33.45 -0.83 17.08
N ILE A 185 -33.92 0.15 16.29
CA ILE A 185 -34.96 1.08 16.72
C ILE A 185 -36.28 0.33 16.95
N ILE A 186 -36.69 -0.52 16.01
CA ILE A 186 -37.90 -1.32 16.14
C ILE A 186 -37.83 -2.22 17.38
N GLY A 187 -36.68 -2.90 17.57
CA GLY A 187 -36.43 -3.74 18.73
C GLY A 187 -36.49 -2.99 20.06
N ALA A 188 -35.92 -1.76 20.10
CA ALA A 188 -35.98 -0.92 21.28
C ALA A 188 -37.40 -0.51 21.65
N PHE A 189 -38.22 -0.10 20.67
CA PHE A 189 -39.64 0.19 20.89
C PHE A 189 -40.45 -1.03 21.32
N ALA A 190 -40.20 -2.15 20.66
CA ALA A 190 -40.85 -3.41 21.04
C ALA A 190 -40.47 -3.85 22.46
N ALA A 191 -39.20 -3.76 22.83
CA ALA A 191 -38.73 -4.07 24.17
C ALA A 191 -39.34 -3.12 25.22
N TYR A 192 -39.45 -1.84 24.91
CA TYR A 192 -40.13 -0.87 25.78
C TYR A 192 -41.60 -1.23 25.98
N ALA A 193 -42.33 -1.48 24.89
CA ALA A 193 -43.74 -1.81 24.96
C ALA A 193 -44.00 -3.13 25.76
N LEU A 194 -43.20 -4.16 25.52
CA LEU A 194 -43.33 -5.47 26.19
C LEU A 194 -42.93 -5.40 27.69
N SER A 195 -42.02 -4.48 28.05
CA SER A 195 -41.54 -4.38 29.44
C SER A 195 -42.38 -3.42 30.30
N TRP A 196 -42.82 -2.27 29.75
CA TRP A 196 -43.40 -1.20 30.52
C TRP A 196 -44.88 -0.96 30.26
N MET A 197 -45.42 -1.43 29.13
CA MET A 197 -46.84 -1.21 28.82
C MET A 197 -47.69 -2.45 29.16
N ASN A 198 -48.87 -2.22 29.71
CA ASN A 198 -49.87 -3.27 29.94
C ASN A 198 -50.91 -3.24 28.82
N PHE A 199 -50.93 -4.26 27.96
CA PHE A 199 -51.87 -4.41 26.86
C PHE A 199 -52.28 -5.86 26.71
N TYR A 200 -53.45 -6.10 26.11
CA TYR A 200 -53.98 -7.42 25.90
C TYR A 200 -53.10 -8.23 24.89
N GLY A 201 -52.75 -9.44 25.25
CA GLY A 201 -51.90 -10.31 24.38
C GLY A 201 -50.40 -10.09 24.54
N ARG A 202 -49.91 -9.22 25.43
CA ARG A 202 -48.49 -9.00 25.65
C ARG A 202 -47.67 -10.27 25.83
N ASP A 203 -48.15 -11.15 26.73
CA ASP A 203 -47.43 -12.39 27.07
C ASP A 203 -47.41 -13.39 25.89
N LEU A 204 -48.48 -13.43 25.09
CA LEU A 204 -48.55 -14.24 23.89
C LEU A 204 -47.55 -13.73 22.83
N ILE A 205 -47.48 -12.42 22.61
CA ILE A 205 -46.52 -11.82 21.68
C ILE A 205 -45.09 -12.10 22.13
N PHE A 206 -44.81 -11.91 23.43
CA PHE A 206 -43.49 -12.21 23.98
C PHE A 206 -43.10 -13.69 23.79
N ALA A 207 -44.01 -14.62 24.14
CA ALA A 207 -43.80 -16.04 23.95
C ALA A 207 -43.55 -16.39 22.47
N THR A 208 -44.30 -15.78 21.55
CA THR A 208 -44.10 -15.99 20.10
C THR A 208 -42.73 -15.53 19.63
N ILE A 209 -42.27 -14.34 20.08
CA ILE A 209 -40.94 -13.82 19.75
C ILE A 209 -39.86 -14.79 20.27
N VAL A 210 -39.97 -15.25 21.52
CA VAL A 210 -39.02 -16.21 22.10
C VAL A 210 -39.01 -17.54 21.32
N CYS A 211 -40.17 -18.06 20.94
CA CYS A 211 -40.27 -19.25 20.12
C CYS A 211 -39.58 -19.06 18.75
N LEU A 212 -39.74 -17.90 18.12
CA LEU A 212 -39.12 -17.61 16.82
C LEU A 212 -37.58 -17.50 16.90
N LEU A 213 -37.03 -17.09 18.07
CA LEU A 213 -35.60 -17.07 18.29
C LEU A 213 -34.93 -18.45 18.26
N VAL A 214 -35.70 -19.52 18.53
CA VAL A 214 -35.19 -20.89 18.49
C VAL A 214 -35.07 -21.42 17.05
N VAL A 215 -35.75 -20.79 16.09
CA VAL A 215 -35.67 -21.18 14.68
C VAL A 215 -34.29 -20.84 14.11
N PRO A 216 -33.50 -21.80 13.60
CA PRO A 216 -32.18 -21.52 13.03
C PRO A 216 -32.31 -20.59 11.83
N LEU A 217 -31.51 -19.52 11.84
CA LEU A 217 -31.50 -18.49 10.76
C LEU A 217 -31.23 -19.13 9.38
N GLN A 218 -30.43 -20.21 9.34
CA GLN A 218 -30.09 -20.92 8.11
C GLN A 218 -31.31 -21.54 7.43
N MET A 219 -32.32 -21.96 8.18
CA MET A 219 -33.54 -22.54 7.62
C MET A 219 -34.45 -21.49 6.94
N SER A 220 -34.34 -20.25 7.33
CA SER A 220 -35.10 -19.14 6.74
C SER A 220 -34.49 -18.56 5.46
N LEU A 221 -33.26 -18.91 5.14
CA LEU A 221 -32.52 -18.32 4.01
C LEU A 221 -33.21 -18.60 2.66
N ILE A 222 -33.61 -19.84 2.41
CA ILE A 222 -34.28 -20.26 1.17
C ILE A 222 -35.65 -19.58 1.00
N PRO A 223 -36.57 -19.60 2.00
CA PRO A 223 -37.82 -18.86 1.94
C PRO A 223 -37.63 -17.35 1.72
N ILE A 224 -36.66 -16.73 2.40
CA ILE A 224 -36.38 -15.29 2.23
C ILE A 224 -35.92 -14.96 0.81
N LEU A 225 -35.04 -15.78 0.23
CA LEU A 225 -34.60 -15.60 -1.16
C LEU A 225 -35.75 -15.75 -2.15
N THR A 226 -36.68 -16.68 -1.90
CA THR A 226 -37.88 -16.86 -2.74
C THR A 226 -38.78 -15.64 -2.68
N VAL A 227 -39.04 -15.12 -1.48
CA VAL A 227 -39.84 -13.90 -1.29
C VAL A 227 -39.15 -12.69 -1.94
N TYR A 228 -37.83 -12.56 -1.77
CA TYR A 228 -37.04 -11.49 -2.38
C TYR A 228 -37.16 -11.50 -3.90
N ASN A 229 -37.01 -12.66 -4.53
CA ASN A 229 -37.16 -12.82 -5.99
C ASN A 229 -38.57 -12.51 -6.46
N GLN A 230 -39.59 -12.91 -5.72
CA GLN A 230 -41.01 -12.61 -6.05
C GLN A 230 -41.28 -11.11 -5.99
N ILE A 231 -40.78 -10.44 -4.95
CA ILE A 231 -40.87 -8.97 -4.82
C ILE A 231 -40.10 -8.26 -5.92
N GLY A 232 -38.88 -8.71 -6.22
CA GLY A 232 -38.06 -8.17 -7.29
C GLY A 232 -38.74 -8.28 -8.65
N ASN A 233 -39.31 -9.42 -8.95
CA ASN A 233 -40.10 -9.65 -10.19
C ASN A 233 -41.34 -8.76 -10.26
N PHE A 234 -42.04 -8.54 -9.14
CA PHE A 234 -43.19 -7.64 -9.07
C PHE A 234 -42.85 -6.21 -9.36
N PHE A 235 -41.69 -5.73 -8.90
CA PHE A 235 -41.20 -4.37 -9.15
C PHE A 235 -40.34 -4.23 -10.41
N GLY A 236 -40.15 -5.31 -11.18
CA GLY A 236 -39.34 -5.28 -12.42
C GLY A 236 -37.84 -5.12 -12.17
N VAL A 237 -37.36 -5.38 -10.96
CA VAL A 237 -35.94 -5.35 -10.57
C VAL A 237 -35.45 -6.80 -10.53
N SER A 238 -34.95 -7.30 -11.67
CA SER A 238 -34.24 -8.59 -11.70
C SER A 238 -32.85 -8.45 -11.10
N ALA A 239 -32.51 -9.36 -10.16
CA ALA A 239 -31.16 -9.48 -9.61
C ALA A 239 -30.19 -10.10 -10.62
#